data_52b5a6212672dc4682ae38405443e812
#
_entry.id   52b5a6212672dc4682ae38405443e812
#
_cell.length_a   1.000
_cell.length_b   1.000
_cell.length_c   1.000
_cell.angle_alpha   90.00
_cell.angle_beta   90.00
_cell.angle_gamma   90.00
#
_symmetry.space_group_name_H-M   'P 1'
#
loop_
_entity.id
_entity.type
_entity.pdbx_description
1 polymer ?
#
loop_
_entity_poly.entity_id
_entity_poly.type
_entity_poly.pdbx_seq_one_letter_code
_entity_poly.pdbx_strand_id
1 'polypeptide(L)'
;MPAEFPDFRLGNVLATSFTATLTERHGDAVERIPTPQRLVDWLAVNGLAVDSCTTAQLELARELRESIHAAATATAIQDALPASAVQVINDCSIQGRAAAILTPEGNRQWRLSSASCVEDALGVIAADAISI
;
A
#
# COMPACT_ATOMS: atom_id res chain seq x y z
N MET A 1 20.00 -11.10 17.84
CA MET A 1 19.96 -10.00 16.88
C MET A 1 18.63 -10.02 16.13
N PRO A 2 17.95 -8.91 16.06
CA PRO A 2 16.78 -8.87 15.20
C PRO A 2 17.21 -9.11 13.76
N ALA A 3 16.35 -9.77 12.99
CA ALA A 3 16.59 -9.94 11.57
C ALA A 3 16.65 -8.57 10.90
N GLU A 4 17.64 -8.39 10.03
CA GLU A 4 17.73 -7.17 9.24
C GLU A 4 16.90 -7.34 7.97
N PHE A 5 16.08 -6.35 7.71
CA PHE A 5 15.28 -6.29 6.49
C PHE A 5 15.77 -5.14 5.61
N PRO A 6 15.58 -5.25 4.28
CA PRO A 6 15.92 -4.13 3.40
C PRO A 6 15.17 -2.86 3.80
N ASP A 7 15.83 -1.72 3.69
CA ASP A 7 15.22 -0.42 3.96
C ASP A 7 14.06 -0.17 3.00
N PHE A 8 13.07 0.60 3.46
CA PHE A 8 11.96 1.00 2.62
C PHE A 8 12.41 2.04 1.59
N ARG A 9 11.85 1.94 0.38
CA ARG A 9 12.01 2.94 -0.67
C ARG A 9 10.80 3.86 -0.61
N LEU A 10 10.99 5.06 -0.06
CA LEU A 10 9.90 6.02 0.11
C LEU A 10 9.95 7.06 -1.01
N GLY A 11 8.77 7.48 -1.43
CA GLY A 11 8.59 8.53 -2.44
C GLY A 11 7.56 9.54 -1.95
N ASN A 12 7.25 10.51 -2.81
CA ASN A 12 6.27 11.55 -2.49
C ASN A 12 4.82 11.10 -2.72
N VAL A 13 4.62 10.03 -3.47
CA VAL A 13 3.30 9.49 -3.79
C VAL A 13 3.16 8.13 -3.08
N LEU A 14 2.11 8.01 -2.28
CA LEU A 14 1.89 6.83 -1.44
C LEU A 14 1.82 5.53 -2.25
N ALA A 15 1.03 5.53 -3.34
CA ALA A 15 0.89 4.33 -4.17
C ALA A 15 2.21 3.92 -4.81
N THR A 16 3.03 4.87 -5.25
CA THR A 16 4.35 4.59 -5.81
C THR A 16 5.30 4.05 -4.74
N SER A 17 5.28 4.62 -3.54
CA SER A 17 6.05 4.09 -2.41
C SER A 17 5.65 2.66 -2.08
N PHE A 18 4.36 2.34 -2.19
CA PHE A 18 3.84 1.01 -1.92
C PHE A 18 4.34 -0.01 -2.96
N THR A 19 4.29 0.32 -4.26
CA THR A 19 4.82 -0.58 -5.30
C THR A 19 6.33 -0.79 -5.14
N ALA A 20 7.04 0.19 -4.61
CA ALA A 20 8.47 0.09 -4.34
C ALA A 20 8.81 -0.78 -3.12
N THR A 21 7.84 -1.39 -2.46
CA THR A 21 8.11 -2.43 -1.45
C THR A 21 8.59 -3.74 -2.07
N LEU A 22 8.45 -3.90 -3.38
CA LEU A 22 9.15 -4.94 -4.14
C LEU A 22 9.96 -4.25 -5.23
N THR A 23 11.28 -4.36 -5.15
CA THR A 23 12.21 -3.76 -6.11
C THR A 23 13.03 -4.84 -6.81
N GLU A 24 13.80 -4.43 -7.81
CA GLU A 24 14.66 -5.33 -8.60
C GLU A 24 13.83 -6.44 -9.26
N ARG A 25 12.66 -6.07 -9.81
CA ARG A 25 11.69 -7.05 -10.35
C ARG A 25 12.21 -7.85 -11.52
N HIS A 26 13.21 -7.34 -12.24
CA HIS A 26 13.81 -7.99 -13.40
C HIS A 26 15.14 -8.70 -13.08
N GLY A 27 15.48 -8.81 -11.80
CA GLY A 27 16.68 -9.47 -11.32
C GLY A 27 16.39 -10.20 -10.01
N ASP A 28 17.29 -10.05 -9.04
CA ASP A 28 17.08 -10.60 -7.71
C ASP A 28 16.11 -9.71 -6.94
N ALA A 29 14.82 -10.00 -7.03
CA ALA A 29 13.77 -9.19 -6.42
C ALA A 29 13.99 -9.03 -4.92
N VAL A 30 13.82 -7.79 -4.42
CA VAL A 30 13.97 -7.46 -3.00
C VAL A 30 12.61 -7.18 -2.42
N GLU A 31 12.12 -8.10 -1.58
CA GLU A 31 10.84 -7.96 -0.88
C GLU A 31 11.08 -7.22 0.44
N ARG A 32 10.45 -6.04 0.59
CA ARG A 32 10.64 -5.18 1.75
C ARG A 32 9.55 -5.32 2.80
N ILE A 33 8.45 -6.00 2.47
CA ILE A 33 7.40 -6.37 3.42
C ILE A 33 7.22 -7.90 3.44
N PRO A 34 8.26 -8.65 3.85
CA PRO A 34 8.22 -10.12 3.81
C PRO A 34 7.36 -10.73 4.93
N THR A 35 7.06 -9.99 5.97
CA THR A 35 6.30 -10.46 7.13
C THR A 35 5.17 -9.50 7.47
N PRO A 36 4.11 -9.95 8.19
CA PRO A 36 3.07 -9.05 8.66
C PRO A 36 3.60 -7.87 9.47
N GLN A 37 4.61 -8.09 10.31
CA GLN A 37 5.19 -7.00 11.11
C GLN A 37 5.86 -5.95 10.24
N ARG A 38 6.53 -6.35 9.16
CA ARG A 38 7.15 -5.38 8.24
C ARG A 38 6.11 -4.53 7.53
N LEU A 39 4.93 -5.09 7.24
CA LEU A 39 3.82 -4.28 6.70
C LEU A 39 3.34 -3.27 7.74
N VAL A 40 3.17 -3.68 9.00
CA VAL A 40 2.80 -2.77 10.08
C VAL A 40 3.82 -1.62 10.17
N ASP A 41 5.10 -1.94 10.12
CA ASP A 41 6.19 -0.95 10.18
C ASP A 41 6.12 0.02 8.99
N TRP A 42 5.92 -0.51 7.79
CA TRP A 42 5.82 0.31 6.58
C TRP A 42 4.62 1.27 6.65
N LEU A 43 3.47 0.76 7.09
CA LEU A 43 2.26 1.59 7.24
C LEU A 43 2.49 2.70 8.25
N ALA A 44 3.13 2.40 9.38
CA ALA A 44 3.44 3.40 10.41
C ALA A 44 4.32 4.53 9.86
N VAL A 45 5.35 4.18 9.09
CA VAL A 45 6.26 5.18 8.46
C VAL A 45 5.49 6.10 7.51
N ASN A 46 4.42 5.59 6.90
CA ASN A 46 3.62 6.34 5.92
C ASN A 46 2.36 6.99 6.53
N GLY A 47 2.26 7.06 7.84
CA GLY A 47 1.15 7.72 8.52
C GLY A 47 -0.14 6.91 8.55
N LEU A 48 -0.06 5.61 8.37
CA LEU A 48 -1.20 4.69 8.33
C LEU A 48 -1.08 3.61 9.42
N ALA A 49 -0.72 4.03 10.64
CA ALA A 49 -0.46 3.08 11.73
C ALA A 49 -1.64 2.16 12.01
N VAL A 50 -1.37 0.87 12.09
CA VAL A 50 -2.33 -0.17 12.46
C VAL A 50 -1.80 -0.94 13.65
N ASP A 51 -2.70 -1.62 14.38
CA ASP A 51 -2.33 -2.33 15.60
C ASP A 51 -1.65 -3.68 15.32
N SER A 52 -2.11 -4.36 14.27
CA SER A 52 -1.60 -5.70 13.93
C SER A 52 -1.92 -6.02 12.49
N CYS A 53 -1.32 -7.11 12.01
CA CYS A 53 -1.54 -7.61 10.66
C CYS A 53 -1.51 -9.14 10.67
N THR A 54 -2.49 -9.75 10.02
CA THR A 54 -2.52 -11.20 9.83
C THR A 54 -1.78 -11.58 8.55
N THR A 55 -1.47 -12.87 8.39
CA THR A 55 -0.89 -13.39 7.14
C THR A 55 -1.82 -13.13 5.96
N ALA A 56 -3.13 -13.33 6.13
CA ALA A 56 -4.10 -13.06 5.06
C ALA A 56 -4.12 -11.59 4.66
N GLN A 57 -3.99 -10.67 5.62
CA GLN A 57 -3.91 -9.24 5.34
C GLN A 57 -2.62 -8.87 4.61
N LEU A 58 -1.50 -9.51 4.95
CA LEU A 58 -0.26 -9.31 4.20
C LEU A 58 -0.40 -9.80 2.76
N GLU A 59 -1.04 -10.93 2.53
CA GLU A 59 -1.28 -11.45 1.18
C GLU A 59 -2.16 -10.50 0.38
N LEU A 60 -3.22 -9.95 0.99
CA LEU A 60 -4.06 -8.94 0.35
C LEU A 60 -3.27 -7.69 0.00
N ALA A 61 -2.40 -7.24 0.90
CA ALA A 61 -1.54 -6.08 0.65
C ALA A 61 -0.61 -6.31 -0.54
N ARG A 62 0.00 -7.49 -0.62
CA ARG A 62 0.86 -7.85 -1.76
C ARG A 62 0.06 -7.95 -3.06
N GLU A 63 -1.14 -8.50 -3.01
CA GLU A 63 -2.03 -8.56 -4.17
C GLU A 63 -2.40 -7.16 -4.66
N LEU A 64 -2.73 -6.25 -3.75
CA LEU A 64 -2.98 -4.86 -4.09
C LEU A 64 -1.74 -4.22 -4.72
N ARG A 65 -0.56 -4.42 -4.13
CA ARG A 65 0.69 -3.89 -4.66
C ARG A 65 0.93 -4.34 -6.10
N GLU A 66 0.78 -5.64 -6.37
CA GLU A 66 1.01 -6.16 -7.71
C GLU A 66 -0.06 -5.69 -8.70
N SER A 67 -1.28 -5.49 -8.23
CA SER A 67 -2.36 -4.94 -9.05
C SER A 67 -2.09 -3.49 -9.43
N ILE A 68 -1.62 -2.67 -8.50
CA ILE A 68 -1.23 -1.28 -8.76
C ILE A 68 -0.06 -1.24 -9.76
N HIS A 69 0.94 -2.11 -9.56
CA HIS A 69 2.08 -2.20 -10.46
C HIS A 69 1.65 -2.57 -11.88
N ALA A 70 0.76 -3.56 -12.01
CA ALA A 70 0.24 -4.00 -13.32
C ALA A 70 -0.53 -2.88 -14.01
N ALA A 71 -1.36 -2.14 -13.27
CA ALA A 71 -2.11 -1.02 -13.82
C ALA A 71 -1.17 0.11 -14.26
N ALA A 72 -0.17 0.43 -13.45
CA ALA A 72 0.81 1.47 -13.79
C ALA A 72 1.63 1.08 -15.01
N THR A 73 2.03 -0.19 -15.13
CA THR A 73 2.77 -0.70 -16.28
C THR A 73 1.93 -0.59 -17.55
N ALA A 74 0.65 -1.02 -17.49
CA ALA A 74 -0.26 -0.92 -18.62
C ALA A 74 -0.46 0.54 -19.06
N THR A 75 -0.62 1.45 -18.10
CA THR A 75 -0.77 2.88 -18.38
C THR A 75 0.48 3.44 -19.07
N ALA A 76 1.67 3.06 -18.62
CA ALA A 76 2.93 3.53 -19.19
C ALA A 76 3.10 3.15 -20.65
N ILE A 77 2.58 1.99 -21.07
CA ILE A 77 2.65 1.53 -22.45
C ILE A 77 1.34 1.80 -23.23
N GLN A 78 0.43 2.57 -22.63
CA GLN A 78 -0.86 2.94 -23.22
C GLN A 78 -1.71 1.73 -23.61
N ASP A 79 -1.67 0.68 -22.78
CA ASP A 79 -2.45 -0.52 -22.96
C ASP A 79 -3.67 -0.49 -22.02
N ALA A 80 -4.63 -1.38 -22.28
CA ALA A 80 -5.80 -1.52 -21.41
C ALA A 80 -5.38 -2.04 -20.04
N LEU A 81 -6.02 -1.55 -18.97
CA LEU A 81 -5.75 -2.02 -17.63
C LEU A 81 -6.24 -3.46 -17.46
N PRO A 82 -5.44 -4.35 -16.83
CA PRO A 82 -5.90 -5.71 -16.54
C PRO A 82 -7.17 -5.68 -15.67
N ALA A 83 -8.21 -6.39 -16.11
CA ALA A 83 -9.49 -6.39 -15.39
C ALA A 83 -9.36 -6.88 -13.94
N SER A 84 -8.51 -7.88 -13.70
CA SER A 84 -8.27 -8.40 -12.35
C SER A 84 -7.59 -7.36 -11.45
N ALA A 85 -6.66 -6.58 -11.99
CA ALA A 85 -6.00 -5.51 -11.25
C ALA A 85 -6.99 -4.41 -10.87
N VAL A 86 -7.84 -3.99 -11.80
CA VAL A 86 -8.89 -3.00 -11.54
C VAL A 86 -9.83 -3.48 -10.44
N GLN A 87 -10.21 -4.76 -10.47
CA GLN A 87 -11.11 -5.35 -9.46
C GLN A 87 -10.48 -5.27 -8.06
N VAL A 88 -9.23 -5.68 -7.91
CA VAL A 88 -8.53 -5.67 -6.62
C VAL A 88 -8.41 -4.25 -6.07
N ILE A 89 -8.00 -3.31 -6.91
CA ILE A 89 -7.83 -1.90 -6.51
C ILE A 89 -9.17 -1.32 -6.05
N ASN A 90 -10.24 -1.53 -6.82
CA ASN A 90 -11.56 -1.01 -6.48
C ASN A 90 -12.11 -1.65 -5.21
N ASP A 91 -11.95 -2.96 -5.03
CA ASP A 91 -12.43 -3.64 -3.84
C ASP A 91 -11.73 -3.11 -2.58
N CYS A 92 -10.42 -2.92 -2.63
CA CYS A 92 -9.67 -2.35 -1.51
C CYS A 92 -10.12 -0.92 -1.21
N SER A 93 -10.35 -0.11 -2.24
CA SER A 93 -10.81 1.28 -2.07
C SER A 93 -12.21 1.33 -1.42
N ILE A 94 -13.11 0.46 -1.86
CA ILE A 94 -14.50 0.42 -1.36
C ILE A 94 -14.56 -0.10 0.07
N GLN A 95 -13.76 -1.12 0.40
CA GLN A 95 -13.80 -1.75 1.72
C GLN A 95 -13.09 -0.94 2.80
N GLY A 96 -12.13 -0.10 2.42
CA GLY A 96 -11.38 0.69 3.38
C GLY A 96 -12.22 1.81 3.99
N ARG A 97 -12.02 2.06 5.28
CA ARG A 97 -12.73 3.13 6.02
C ARG A 97 -11.72 4.03 6.70
N ALA A 98 -11.35 5.10 6.02
CA ALA A 98 -10.43 6.10 6.55
C ALA A 98 -11.00 7.49 6.27
N ALA A 99 -10.75 8.43 7.17
CA ALA A 99 -11.15 9.81 7.01
C ALA A 99 -9.92 10.70 6.91
N ALA A 100 -9.96 11.69 6.04
CA ALA A 100 -8.94 12.72 5.98
C ALA A 100 -9.22 13.74 7.09
N ILE A 101 -8.20 14.07 7.86
CA ILE A 101 -8.27 15.03 8.96
C ILE A 101 -7.31 16.15 8.65
N LEU A 102 -7.77 17.39 8.84
CA LEU A 102 -6.91 18.56 8.74
C LEU A 102 -6.29 18.84 10.11
N THR A 103 -4.96 18.92 10.14
CA THR A 103 -4.27 19.29 11.39
C THR A 103 -4.23 20.80 11.56
N PRO A 104 -4.02 21.30 12.80
CA PRO A 104 -3.85 22.75 13.03
C PRO A 104 -2.71 23.37 12.24
N GLU A 105 -1.69 22.58 11.87
CA GLU A 105 -0.54 23.02 11.08
C GLU A 105 -0.85 23.09 9.58
N GLY A 106 -2.08 22.74 9.18
CA GLY A 106 -2.50 22.76 7.79
C GLY A 106 -2.14 21.52 6.98
N ASN A 107 -1.78 20.43 7.64
CA ASN A 107 -1.44 19.16 7.00
C ASN A 107 -2.61 18.20 7.00
N ARG A 108 -2.63 17.29 6.02
CA ARG A 108 -3.58 16.18 6.00
C ARG A 108 -3.05 15.03 6.83
N GLN A 109 -3.92 14.47 7.65
CA GLN A 109 -3.67 13.26 8.42
C GLN A 109 -4.79 12.25 8.14
N TRP A 110 -4.46 10.98 8.08
CA TRP A 110 -5.45 9.93 7.91
C TRP A 110 -5.85 9.36 9.27
N ARG A 111 -7.16 9.24 9.49
CA ARG A 111 -7.70 8.53 10.64
C ARG A 111 -8.37 7.27 10.13
N LEU A 112 -7.86 6.12 10.55
CA LEU A 112 -8.45 4.82 10.24
C LEU A 112 -9.65 4.58 11.15
N SER A 113 -10.42 3.51 10.88
CA SER A 113 -11.54 3.14 11.74
C SER A 113 -11.06 2.87 13.17
N SER A 114 -12.00 2.76 14.12
CA SER A 114 -11.67 2.47 15.52
C SER A 114 -10.90 1.16 15.70
N ALA A 115 -10.99 0.26 14.73
CA ALA A 115 -10.25 -1.00 14.74
C ALA A 115 -8.82 -0.86 14.23
N SER A 116 -8.44 0.29 13.66
CA SER A 116 -7.11 0.54 13.08
C SER A 116 -6.64 -0.63 12.23
N CYS A 117 -7.48 -1.10 11.32
CA CYS A 117 -7.22 -2.32 10.58
C CYS A 117 -6.45 -2.06 9.27
N VAL A 118 -5.76 -3.11 8.82
CA VAL A 118 -4.97 -3.08 7.58
C VAL A 118 -5.85 -2.73 6.38
N GLU A 119 -7.08 -3.25 6.31
CA GLU A 119 -7.99 -3.00 5.20
C GLU A 119 -8.28 -1.50 5.02
N ASP A 120 -8.39 -0.74 6.11
CA ASP A 120 -8.57 0.72 6.03
C ASP A 120 -7.34 1.40 5.43
N ALA A 121 -6.14 0.98 5.85
CA ALA A 121 -4.89 1.49 5.31
C ALA A 121 -4.75 1.15 3.82
N LEU A 122 -5.09 -0.07 3.43
CA LEU A 122 -5.06 -0.47 2.02
C LEU A 122 -6.06 0.32 1.18
N GLY A 123 -7.20 0.68 1.76
CA GLY A 123 -8.19 1.55 1.10
C GLY A 123 -7.62 2.92 0.77
N VAL A 124 -6.83 3.51 1.67
CA VAL A 124 -6.15 4.79 1.42
C VAL A 124 -5.16 4.64 0.26
N ILE A 125 -4.36 3.58 0.26
CA ILE A 125 -3.38 3.31 -0.80
C ILE A 125 -4.09 3.12 -2.14
N ALA A 126 -5.17 2.33 -2.18
CA ALA A 126 -5.94 2.08 -3.40
C ALA A 126 -6.55 3.37 -3.94
N ALA A 127 -7.15 4.19 -3.08
CA ALA A 127 -7.72 5.48 -3.49
C ALA A 127 -6.64 6.42 -4.03
N ASP A 128 -5.45 6.42 -3.44
CA ASP A 128 -4.32 7.20 -3.94
C ASP A 128 -3.91 6.74 -5.35
N ALA A 129 -3.85 5.43 -5.58
CA ALA A 129 -3.54 4.87 -6.89
C ALA A 129 -4.57 5.28 -7.95
N ILE A 130 -5.86 5.30 -7.59
CA ILE A 130 -6.94 5.68 -8.51
C ILE A 130 -6.79 7.15 -8.92
N SER A 131 -6.28 8.01 -8.05
CA SER A 131 -6.18 9.45 -8.31
C SER A 131 -4.97 9.85 -9.15
N ILE A 132 -4.07 8.95 -9.43
CA ILE A 132 -2.86 9.24 -10.23
C ILE A 132 -3.17 9.34 -11.72
#